data_fcb2cdacc1b57f3f0c1d6277fba5008d
#
_entry.id   fcb2cdacc1b57f3f0c1d6277fba5008d
#
_cell.length_a   1.000
_cell.length_b   1.000
_cell.length_c   1.000
_cell.angle_alpha   90.00
_cell.angle_beta   90.00
_cell.angle_gamma   90.00
#
_symmetry.space_group_name_H-M   'P 1'
#
loop_
_entity.id
_entity.type
_entity.pdbx_description
1 polymer ?
#
loop_
_entity_poly.entity_id
_entity_poly.type
_entity_poly.pdbx_seq_one_letter_code
_entity_poly.pdbx_strand_id
1 'polypeptide(L)'
;MPHYDQNKDDKHEDSLPVNRTDHPTGASAAPHKTAGQSMSGSTGQSAIRTQCQCEHDREVPEVDLLSPLTLRGVTLPNRIAMSPMCMYSAREGFANDFHLVHLGSRAVGGVGLVMVEATAITPDGRISPADMGIWKDEHIEPLARIAKFVEAQGAVPGIQLAHAGRKASCDMPWAGGRSLKTAAEGGWPVVGPSPLPFDTGDPVPTPLSAVDIEQCIDAWEAAARRALTAGFKVIELHAAHGYLMHQFLSPLSNHRTDEYGGSPENRMRLLLRVAGRLREIIPQQLLFFVRISATDWADGGWDIEQSVILAKELKALGVDLIDVSSGGPTPGAKIPVSRGYQIPFARRIRDEAGIRTGGVGLITDPRYADEIVTSGQADLVFLGRELLREPYWAVKAQHFMEEEPAWPIQYGYAVKRRAK
;
A
#
# COMPACT_ATOMS: atom_id res chain seq x y z
N MET A 1 6.58 -1.38 16.35
CA MET A 1 7.10 -0.18 15.65
C MET A 1 8.30 0.29 16.43
N PRO A 2 9.42 0.67 15.81
CA PRO A 2 10.49 1.30 16.55
C PRO A 2 9.93 2.57 17.21
N HIS A 3 10.33 2.84 18.43
CA HIS A 3 10.01 4.08 19.12
C HIS A 3 10.53 5.26 18.29
N TYR A 4 9.64 5.92 17.58
CA TYR A 4 9.95 7.17 16.92
C TYR A 4 9.79 8.27 17.97
N ASP A 5 10.90 8.84 18.39
CA ASP A 5 10.94 9.99 19.30
C ASP A 5 10.31 11.18 18.60
N GLN A 6 9.09 11.54 18.99
CA GLN A 6 8.27 12.60 18.37
C GLN A 6 8.80 14.02 18.63
N ASN A 7 9.94 14.17 19.36
CA ASN A 7 10.41 15.48 19.81
C ASN A 7 11.62 16.04 19.06
N LYS A 8 12.04 15.47 17.92
CA LYS A 8 13.24 15.97 17.20
C LYS A 8 12.99 16.69 15.87
N ASP A 9 11.78 16.74 15.33
CA ASP A 9 11.55 17.28 13.98
C ASP A 9 10.87 18.67 13.94
N ASP A 10 10.68 19.36 15.08
CA ASP A 10 10.02 20.69 15.12
C ASP A 10 10.98 21.88 15.28
N LYS A 11 12.24 21.77 14.83
CA LYS A 11 13.12 22.95 14.78
C LYS A 11 13.90 22.97 13.48
N HIS A 12 13.33 23.51 12.41
CA HIS A 12 14.00 24.19 11.29
C HIS A 12 12.97 24.68 10.26
N GLU A 13 12.28 25.75 10.61
CA GLU A 13 11.81 26.76 9.68
C GLU A 13 12.11 28.10 10.31
N ASP A 14 13.11 28.76 9.77
CA ASP A 14 13.11 30.19 9.55
C ASP A 14 14.44 30.64 8.94
N SER A 15 14.31 31.52 7.97
CA SER A 15 15.36 32.38 7.35
C SER A 15 15.96 31.90 6.03
N LEU A 16 15.33 32.33 4.93
CA LEU A 16 16.05 32.71 3.72
C LEU A 16 15.76 34.20 3.40
N PRO A 17 16.77 35.01 3.13
CA PRO A 17 16.58 36.41 2.88
C PRO A 17 16.15 36.72 1.44
N VAL A 18 15.20 37.64 1.34
CA VAL A 18 14.76 38.27 0.10
C VAL A 18 15.90 39.18 -0.41
N ASN A 19 16.44 38.89 -1.59
CA ASN A 19 17.29 39.82 -2.30
C ASN A 19 16.55 40.36 -3.53
N ARG A 20 16.18 41.65 -3.42
CA ARG A 20 15.78 42.50 -4.55
C ARG A 20 17.05 42.95 -5.25
N THR A 21 17.09 42.85 -6.58
CA THR A 21 17.91 43.78 -7.40
C THR A 21 17.17 44.09 -8.70
N ASP A 22 17.20 45.33 -8.99
CA ASP A 22 16.52 46.16 -9.98
C ASP A 22 16.82 45.84 -11.45
N HIS A 23 15.85 46.20 -12.31
CA HIS A 23 16.02 46.39 -13.75
C HIS A 23 16.96 47.58 -14.09
N PRO A 24 17.57 47.59 -15.31
CA PRO A 24 17.12 48.63 -16.22
C PRO A 24 16.90 48.20 -17.70
N THR A 25 16.09 49.01 -18.30
CA THR A 25 15.61 49.24 -19.66
C THR A 25 16.67 49.47 -20.76
N GLY A 26 16.28 49.15 -22.04
CA GLY A 26 16.91 49.71 -23.26
C GLY A 26 16.70 48.80 -24.46
N ALA A 27 15.83 48.99 -25.29
CA ALA A 27 15.52 49.74 -26.51
C ALA A 27 16.20 49.22 -27.81
N SER A 28 15.32 48.96 -28.84
CA SER A 28 15.43 49.32 -30.27
C SER A 28 16.27 48.45 -31.22
N ALA A 29 15.72 47.81 -32.23
CA ALA A 29 15.42 48.25 -33.59
C ALA A 29 15.33 47.09 -34.59
N ALA A 30 14.31 47.09 -35.40
CA ALA A 30 14.21 46.39 -36.71
C ALA A 30 14.68 47.38 -37.81
N PRO A 31 14.58 47.14 -39.12
CA PRO A 31 14.40 45.91 -39.93
C PRO A 31 15.36 45.87 -41.15
N HIS A 32 15.37 44.79 -41.96
CA HIS A 32 15.59 44.95 -43.39
C HIS A 32 14.99 43.76 -44.21
N LYS A 33 14.19 44.17 -45.24
CA LYS A 33 13.69 43.37 -46.38
C LYS A 33 14.78 43.27 -47.45
N THR A 34 14.77 42.18 -48.22
CA THR A 34 14.92 42.30 -49.70
C THR A 34 14.35 41.05 -50.40
N ALA A 35 13.73 41.36 -51.54
CA ALA A 35 13.00 40.50 -52.47
C ALA A 35 13.93 40.06 -53.65
N GLY A 36 13.48 39.07 -54.43
CA GLY A 36 13.97 38.77 -55.77
C GLY A 36 13.55 37.35 -56.25
N GLN A 37 12.45 37.23 -56.93
CA GLN A 37 12.17 36.95 -58.36
C GLN A 37 12.77 35.62 -58.90
N SER A 38 11.86 34.68 -59.19
CA SER A 38 11.30 34.15 -60.44
C SER A 38 12.26 33.44 -61.40
N MET A 39 11.92 32.21 -61.76
CA MET A 39 11.54 31.81 -63.12
C MET A 39 11.16 30.33 -63.28
N SER A 40 10.23 30.12 -64.16
CA SER A 40 9.51 29.01 -64.71
C SER A 40 10.31 27.84 -65.24
N GLY A 41 9.66 26.65 -65.30
CA GLY A 41 10.04 25.51 -66.09
C GLY A 41 9.13 24.30 -65.89
N SER A 42 8.17 24.14 -66.78
CA SER A 42 7.24 22.98 -66.90
C SER A 42 7.93 21.75 -67.44
N THR A 43 7.68 20.59 -66.90
CA THR A 43 7.45 19.35 -67.67
C THR A 43 6.77 18.32 -66.78
N GLY A 44 5.67 17.76 -67.26
CA GLY A 44 4.86 16.79 -66.53
C GLY A 44 5.52 15.42 -66.51
N GLN A 45 5.30 14.75 -65.43
CA GLN A 45 5.25 13.29 -65.36
C GLN A 45 4.25 12.86 -64.28
N SER A 46 3.27 12.09 -64.76
CA SER A 46 2.28 11.38 -63.97
C SER A 46 2.99 10.44 -63.00
N ALA A 47 2.87 10.73 -61.68
CA ALA A 47 3.26 9.81 -60.63
C ALA A 47 1.99 9.40 -59.88
N ILE A 48 1.71 8.12 -59.98
CA ILE A 48 0.71 7.38 -59.23
C ILE A 48 0.86 7.72 -57.75
N ARG A 49 -0.10 8.42 -57.18
CA ARG A 49 -0.20 8.61 -55.71
C ARG A 49 -0.65 7.30 -55.11
N THR A 50 0.33 6.55 -54.61
CA THR A 50 0.06 5.54 -53.58
C THR A 50 -0.34 6.29 -52.35
N GLN A 51 -1.62 6.21 -51.98
CA GLN A 51 -2.12 6.65 -50.68
C GLN A 51 -1.48 5.76 -49.64
N CYS A 52 -0.40 6.24 -49.02
CA CYS A 52 -0.02 5.79 -47.69
C CYS A 52 -1.13 6.27 -46.75
N GLN A 53 -2.01 5.34 -46.35
CA GLN A 53 -2.83 5.50 -45.17
C GLN A 53 -1.86 5.56 -44.01
N CYS A 54 -1.57 6.76 -43.52
CA CYS A 54 -1.04 6.94 -42.15
C CYS A 54 -2.13 6.40 -41.25
N GLU A 55 -1.93 5.19 -40.75
CA GLU A 55 -2.62 4.72 -39.55
C GLU A 55 -2.37 5.81 -38.50
N HIS A 56 -3.44 6.43 -38.05
CA HIS A 56 -3.40 7.32 -36.92
C HIS A 56 -2.79 6.51 -35.77
N ASP A 57 -1.59 6.89 -35.34
CA ASP A 57 -1.05 6.53 -34.03
C ASP A 57 -2.17 6.91 -33.02
N ARG A 58 -2.89 5.91 -32.56
CA ARG A 58 -3.75 6.07 -31.39
C ARG A 58 -2.77 6.35 -30.27
N GLU A 59 -2.68 7.60 -29.84
CA GLU A 59 -2.04 7.95 -28.60
C GLU A 59 -2.60 7.03 -27.52
N VAL A 60 -1.75 6.13 -27.04
CA VAL A 60 -2.10 5.33 -25.86
C VAL A 60 -2.28 6.34 -24.74
N PRO A 61 -3.47 6.44 -24.12
CA PRO A 61 -3.69 7.43 -23.08
C PRO A 61 -2.60 7.28 -22.02
N GLU A 62 -1.91 8.35 -21.73
CA GLU A 62 -0.86 8.39 -20.72
C GLU A 62 -1.48 8.01 -19.37
N VAL A 63 -0.94 6.96 -18.74
CA VAL A 63 -1.44 6.45 -17.46
C VAL A 63 -0.89 7.33 -16.35
N ASP A 64 -1.76 7.97 -15.60
CA ASP A 64 -1.44 8.88 -14.50
C ASP A 64 -2.06 8.43 -13.16
N LEU A 65 -1.87 9.24 -12.11
CA LEU A 65 -2.39 8.98 -10.77
C LEU A 65 -3.93 8.87 -10.74
N LEU A 66 -4.63 9.60 -11.60
CA LEU A 66 -6.09 9.67 -11.62
C LEU A 66 -6.72 8.67 -12.58
N SER A 67 -5.92 8.04 -13.42
CA SER A 67 -6.36 7.02 -14.37
C SER A 67 -6.90 5.78 -13.64
N PRO A 68 -8.02 5.19 -14.10
CA PRO A 68 -8.54 3.97 -13.50
C PRO A 68 -7.58 2.79 -13.68
N LEU A 69 -7.68 1.82 -12.77
CA LEU A 69 -6.95 0.56 -12.85
C LEU A 69 -7.93 -0.61 -12.78
N THR A 70 -8.09 -1.31 -13.87
CA THR A 70 -8.88 -2.55 -13.91
C THR A 70 -7.96 -3.75 -13.73
N LEU A 71 -8.22 -4.55 -12.71
CA LEU A 71 -7.59 -5.84 -12.47
C LEU A 71 -8.69 -6.88 -12.31
N ARG A 72 -8.61 -7.99 -13.01
CA ARG A 72 -9.69 -9.00 -13.03
C ARG A 72 -11.06 -8.35 -13.30
N GLY A 73 -12.01 -8.51 -12.36
CA GLY A 73 -13.36 -7.93 -12.45
C GLY A 73 -13.56 -6.67 -11.59
N VAL A 74 -12.49 -6.08 -11.04
CA VAL A 74 -12.56 -4.89 -10.18
C VAL A 74 -11.85 -3.72 -10.85
N THR A 75 -12.52 -2.57 -10.92
CA THR A 75 -11.93 -1.31 -11.40
C THR A 75 -11.78 -0.34 -10.23
N LEU A 76 -10.54 0.02 -9.93
CA LEU A 76 -10.23 1.15 -9.05
C LEU A 76 -10.40 2.44 -9.85
N PRO A 77 -11.12 3.45 -9.35
CA PRO A 77 -11.40 4.68 -10.10
C PRO A 77 -10.17 5.58 -10.30
N ASN A 78 -9.14 5.40 -9.50
CA ASN A 78 -7.83 6.06 -9.61
C ASN A 78 -6.73 5.20 -8.99
N ARG A 79 -5.47 5.67 -9.04
CA ARG A 79 -4.30 4.95 -8.55
C ARG A 79 -3.95 5.26 -7.08
N ILE A 80 -4.85 5.91 -6.34
CA ILE A 80 -4.65 6.32 -4.95
C ILE A 80 -5.27 5.27 -4.02
N ALA A 81 -4.43 4.65 -3.18
CA ALA A 81 -4.84 3.68 -2.20
C ALA A 81 -4.55 4.15 -0.76
N MET A 82 -5.49 3.96 0.14
CA MET A 82 -5.25 4.11 1.56
C MET A 82 -4.52 2.87 2.09
N SER A 83 -3.31 3.07 2.65
CA SER A 83 -2.59 1.99 3.35
C SER A 83 -3.40 1.47 4.54
N PRO A 84 -3.37 0.17 4.82
CA PRO A 84 -3.91 -0.36 6.07
C PRO A 84 -3.13 0.19 7.26
N MET A 85 -3.83 0.85 8.18
CA MET A 85 -3.25 1.53 9.34
C MET A 85 -4.06 1.19 10.59
N CYS A 86 -3.41 0.60 11.60
CA CYS A 86 -4.05 0.24 12.85
C CYS A 86 -4.50 1.48 13.63
N MET A 87 -5.79 1.52 13.96
CA MET A 87 -6.41 2.61 14.72
C MET A 87 -6.55 2.29 16.20
N TYR A 88 -6.32 1.03 16.60
CA TYR A 88 -6.37 0.58 17.99
C TYR A 88 -7.66 1.03 18.71
N SER A 89 -8.79 0.89 18.04
CA SER A 89 -10.09 1.40 18.49
C SER A 89 -11.18 0.34 18.54
N ALA A 90 -10.84 -0.91 18.22
CA ALA A 90 -11.76 -2.05 18.29
C ALA A 90 -11.93 -2.54 19.75
N ARG A 91 -13.04 -3.24 19.99
CA ARG A 91 -13.29 -3.96 21.23
C ARG A 91 -13.55 -5.42 20.90
N GLU A 92 -12.74 -6.32 21.46
CA GLU A 92 -12.82 -7.77 21.17
C GLU A 92 -12.84 -8.06 19.64
N GLY A 93 -12.08 -7.30 18.87
CA GLY A 93 -12.01 -7.44 17.41
C GLY A 93 -13.14 -6.75 16.63
N PHE A 94 -14.18 -6.26 17.29
CA PHE A 94 -15.31 -5.63 16.58
C PHE A 94 -14.97 -4.23 16.07
N ALA A 95 -15.22 -4.01 14.79
CA ALA A 95 -15.26 -2.67 14.21
C ALA A 95 -16.44 -1.88 14.83
N ASN A 96 -16.32 -0.56 14.89
CA ASN A 96 -17.33 0.33 15.45
C ASN A 96 -17.47 1.61 14.61
N ASP A 97 -18.25 2.58 15.09
CA ASP A 97 -18.51 3.81 14.35
C ASP A 97 -17.26 4.65 14.08
N PHE A 98 -16.22 4.57 14.94
CA PHE A 98 -14.95 5.22 14.64
C PHE A 98 -14.36 4.71 13.33
N HIS A 99 -14.33 3.39 13.11
CA HIS A 99 -13.82 2.78 11.89
C HIS A 99 -14.66 3.17 10.67
N LEU A 100 -16.00 3.20 10.82
CA LEU A 100 -16.88 3.63 9.74
C LEU A 100 -16.61 5.08 9.33
N VAL A 101 -16.49 6.00 10.30
CA VAL A 101 -16.20 7.42 10.02
C VAL A 101 -14.79 7.57 9.44
N HIS A 102 -13.82 6.88 10.03
CA HIS A 102 -12.42 6.92 9.59
C HIS A 102 -12.26 6.45 8.13
N LEU A 103 -12.71 5.25 7.79
CA LEU A 103 -12.59 4.68 6.45
C LEU A 103 -13.54 5.39 5.46
N GLY A 104 -14.75 5.67 5.90
CA GLY A 104 -15.77 6.34 5.10
C GLY A 104 -15.38 7.75 4.68
N SER A 105 -14.71 8.52 5.53
CA SER A 105 -14.26 9.88 5.17
C SER A 105 -13.21 9.88 4.06
N ARG A 106 -12.35 8.85 3.96
CA ARG A 106 -11.37 8.70 2.87
C ARG A 106 -12.04 8.28 1.56
N ALA A 107 -13.05 7.42 1.64
CA ALA A 107 -13.87 7.08 0.48
C ALA A 107 -14.61 8.32 -0.06
N VAL A 108 -15.26 9.10 0.81
CA VAL A 108 -15.88 10.40 0.49
C VAL A 108 -14.84 11.38 -0.07
N GLY A 109 -13.60 11.30 0.40
CA GLY A 109 -12.45 12.11 -0.05
C GLY A 109 -11.85 11.69 -1.37
N GLY A 110 -12.44 10.70 -2.10
CA GLY A 110 -12.07 10.34 -3.45
C GLY A 110 -10.92 9.32 -3.59
N VAL A 111 -10.51 8.65 -2.49
CA VAL A 111 -9.52 7.57 -2.54
C VAL A 111 -10.08 6.38 -3.32
N GLY A 112 -9.34 5.83 -4.28
CA GLY A 112 -9.80 4.75 -5.14
C GLY A 112 -9.88 3.38 -4.47
N LEU A 113 -8.96 3.09 -3.55
CA LEU A 113 -8.93 1.85 -2.76
C LEU A 113 -8.80 2.19 -1.26
N VAL A 114 -9.76 1.78 -0.46
CA VAL A 114 -9.72 1.98 1.00
C VAL A 114 -9.46 0.65 1.67
N MET A 115 -8.24 0.49 2.23
CA MET A 115 -7.84 -0.71 2.97
C MET A 115 -8.17 -0.59 4.45
N VAL A 116 -8.92 -1.56 4.96
CA VAL A 116 -9.11 -1.75 6.38
C VAL A 116 -7.79 -2.18 7.01
N GLU A 117 -7.52 -1.71 8.23
CA GLU A 117 -6.32 -2.00 9.02
C GLU A 117 -6.05 -3.50 9.18
N ALA A 118 -4.82 -3.83 9.64
CA ALA A 118 -4.45 -5.20 9.99
C ALA A 118 -5.52 -5.83 10.90
N THR A 119 -6.25 -6.80 10.36
CA THR A 119 -7.40 -7.45 10.98
C THR A 119 -7.01 -8.86 11.37
N ALA A 120 -6.98 -9.14 12.67
CA ALA A 120 -6.46 -10.38 13.22
C ALA A 120 -7.31 -11.59 12.85
N ILE A 121 -6.67 -12.65 12.35
CA ILE A 121 -7.32 -13.92 11.97
C ILE A 121 -7.63 -14.83 13.18
N THR A 122 -6.95 -14.59 14.32
CA THR A 122 -7.16 -15.26 15.61
C THR A 122 -7.10 -14.25 16.74
N PRO A 123 -7.68 -14.53 17.92
CA PRO A 123 -7.61 -13.59 19.05
C PRO A 123 -6.19 -13.25 19.51
N ASP A 124 -5.29 -14.21 19.49
CA ASP A 124 -3.87 -14.07 19.86
C ASP A 124 -3.01 -13.45 18.74
N GLY A 125 -3.54 -13.39 17.52
CA GLY A 125 -2.91 -12.71 16.38
C GLY A 125 -3.00 -11.19 16.40
N ARG A 126 -3.70 -10.57 17.35
CA ARG A 126 -3.77 -9.12 17.50
C ARG A 126 -2.43 -8.53 17.93
N ILE A 127 -2.12 -7.32 17.48
CA ILE A 127 -0.97 -6.55 17.99
C ILE A 127 -1.30 -6.09 19.43
N SER A 128 -2.48 -5.52 19.63
CA SER A 128 -2.96 -4.97 20.90
C SER A 128 -4.37 -5.47 21.23
N PRO A 129 -4.83 -5.32 22.48
CA PRO A 129 -6.21 -5.62 22.85
C PRO A 129 -7.27 -4.86 22.05
N ALA A 130 -6.88 -3.73 21.45
CA ALA A 130 -7.75 -2.82 20.72
C ALA A 130 -7.69 -2.98 19.18
N ASP A 131 -7.08 -4.03 18.68
CA ASP A 131 -7.03 -4.32 17.23
C ASP A 131 -8.33 -4.93 16.73
N MET A 132 -8.61 -4.66 15.44
CA MET A 132 -9.69 -5.35 14.74
C MET A 132 -9.39 -6.84 14.54
N GLY A 133 -10.45 -7.62 14.42
CA GLY A 133 -10.39 -9.05 14.18
C GLY A 133 -11.50 -9.56 13.29
N ILE A 134 -11.29 -10.78 12.76
CA ILE A 134 -12.27 -11.48 11.91
C ILE A 134 -12.27 -12.99 12.20
N TRP A 135 -11.95 -13.39 13.42
CA TRP A 135 -11.84 -14.80 13.82
C TRP A 135 -13.17 -15.50 14.12
N LYS A 136 -14.30 -14.78 14.16
CA LYS A 136 -15.65 -15.31 14.36
C LYS A 136 -16.67 -14.60 13.46
N ASP A 137 -17.80 -15.24 13.22
CA ASP A 137 -18.78 -14.78 12.25
C ASP A 137 -19.48 -13.49 12.67
N GLU A 138 -19.56 -13.23 13.98
CA GLU A 138 -20.16 -11.97 14.51
C GLU A 138 -19.37 -10.72 14.10
N HIS A 139 -18.11 -10.87 13.68
CA HIS A 139 -17.33 -9.75 13.14
C HIS A 139 -17.76 -9.33 11.72
N ILE A 140 -18.52 -10.18 11.01
CA ILE A 140 -18.91 -9.95 9.61
C ILE A 140 -19.78 -8.70 9.48
N GLU A 141 -20.82 -8.57 10.30
CA GLU A 141 -21.82 -7.52 10.15
C GLU A 141 -21.23 -6.10 10.24
N PRO A 142 -20.45 -5.72 11.28
CA PRO A 142 -19.87 -4.39 11.37
C PRO A 142 -18.85 -4.11 10.25
N LEU A 143 -18.13 -5.12 9.77
CA LEU A 143 -17.23 -5.00 8.63
C LEU A 143 -18.00 -4.84 7.31
N ALA A 144 -19.11 -5.57 7.12
CA ALA A 144 -19.98 -5.44 5.95
C ALA A 144 -20.61 -4.05 5.85
N ARG A 145 -20.98 -3.44 6.98
CA ARG A 145 -21.46 -2.05 7.02
C ARG A 145 -20.43 -1.07 6.48
N ILE A 146 -19.15 -1.26 6.84
CA ILE A 146 -18.03 -0.44 6.36
C ILE A 146 -17.80 -0.67 4.85
N ALA A 147 -17.68 -1.94 4.42
CA ALA A 147 -17.45 -2.28 3.01
C ALA A 147 -18.54 -1.71 2.10
N LYS A 148 -19.80 -1.86 2.49
CA LYS A 148 -20.96 -1.31 1.77
C LYS A 148 -20.91 0.21 1.69
N PHE A 149 -20.53 0.91 2.76
CA PHE A 149 -20.45 2.36 2.76
C PHE A 149 -19.32 2.84 1.82
N VAL A 150 -18.14 2.23 1.89
CA VAL A 150 -16.99 2.55 1.04
C VAL A 150 -17.36 2.37 -0.44
N GLU A 151 -17.97 1.24 -0.80
CA GLU A 151 -18.42 0.95 -2.17
C GLU A 151 -19.48 1.97 -2.64
N ALA A 152 -20.41 2.35 -1.79
CA ALA A 152 -21.43 3.35 -2.11
C ALA A 152 -20.86 4.77 -2.37
N GLN A 153 -19.64 5.05 -1.91
CA GLN A 153 -18.92 6.29 -2.24
C GLN A 153 -18.06 6.19 -3.52
N GLY A 154 -18.10 5.04 -4.22
CA GLY A 154 -17.34 4.83 -5.46
C GLY A 154 -15.91 4.32 -5.24
N ALA A 155 -15.49 4.12 -4.00
CA ALA A 155 -14.19 3.52 -3.68
C ALA A 155 -14.29 1.98 -3.59
N VAL A 156 -13.17 1.29 -3.82
CA VAL A 156 -13.09 -0.16 -3.68
C VAL A 156 -12.76 -0.52 -2.22
N PRO A 157 -13.59 -1.33 -1.52
CA PRO A 157 -13.28 -1.78 -0.17
C PRO A 157 -12.29 -2.95 -0.19
N GLY A 158 -11.19 -2.79 0.54
CA GLY A 158 -10.19 -3.83 0.79
C GLY A 158 -9.99 -4.09 2.28
N ILE A 159 -9.45 -5.25 2.63
CA ILE A 159 -9.14 -5.62 4.01
C ILE A 159 -7.79 -6.33 4.07
N GLN A 160 -6.96 -5.97 5.06
CA GLN A 160 -5.71 -6.65 5.33
C GLN A 160 -5.90 -7.68 6.44
N LEU A 161 -5.72 -8.95 6.11
CA LEU A 161 -5.69 -10.04 7.10
C LEU A 161 -4.30 -10.13 7.72
N ALA A 162 -4.20 -10.37 9.03
CA ALA A 162 -2.94 -10.32 9.75
C ALA A 162 -2.86 -11.28 10.93
N HIS A 163 -1.64 -11.58 11.33
CA HIS A 163 -1.30 -12.21 12.60
C HIS A 163 0.04 -11.63 13.09
N ALA A 164 0.04 -11.02 14.26
CA ALA A 164 1.22 -10.29 14.76
C ALA A 164 2.40 -11.19 15.18
N GLY A 165 2.15 -12.48 15.45
CA GLY A 165 3.19 -13.40 15.87
C GLY A 165 3.88 -12.95 17.15
N ARG A 166 5.22 -12.97 17.19
CA ARG A 166 6.01 -12.54 18.36
C ARG A 166 5.89 -11.04 18.71
N LYS A 167 5.27 -10.25 17.83
CA LYS A 167 4.97 -8.82 18.08
C LYS A 167 3.52 -8.58 18.51
N ALA A 168 2.81 -9.65 18.85
CA ALA A 168 1.48 -9.58 19.46
C ALA A 168 1.56 -9.18 20.94
N SER A 169 0.41 -9.00 21.58
CA SER A 169 0.32 -8.72 23.01
C SER A 169 1.07 -7.46 23.44
N CYS A 170 0.90 -6.37 22.66
CA CYS A 170 1.45 -5.06 22.98
C CYS A 170 0.36 -4.09 23.44
N ASP A 171 0.75 -3.09 24.21
CA ASP A 171 -0.12 -1.96 24.53
C ASP A 171 -0.30 -1.05 23.31
N MET A 172 -1.32 -0.18 23.33
CA MET A 172 -1.51 0.81 22.29
C MET A 172 -0.34 1.80 22.26
N PRO A 173 0.03 2.38 21.09
CA PRO A 173 1.16 3.29 20.97
C PRO A 173 1.12 4.48 21.95
N TRP A 174 -0.05 5.06 22.19
CA TRP A 174 -0.23 6.18 23.13
C TRP A 174 -0.23 5.78 24.61
N ALA A 175 -0.34 4.46 24.91
CA ALA A 175 -0.17 3.91 26.25
C ALA A 175 1.26 3.38 26.48
N GLY A 176 2.17 3.66 25.52
CA GLY A 176 3.57 3.30 25.59
C GLY A 176 4.01 2.22 24.59
N GLY A 177 3.07 1.47 23.98
CA GLY A 177 3.36 0.46 22.95
C GLY A 177 4.24 -0.71 23.43
N ARG A 178 4.39 -0.90 24.75
CA ARG A 178 5.22 -1.95 25.35
C ARG A 178 4.55 -3.31 25.26
N SER A 179 5.34 -4.38 25.30
CA SER A 179 4.81 -5.74 25.42
C SER A 179 4.09 -5.95 26.76
N LEU A 180 2.88 -6.52 26.67
CA LEU A 180 2.07 -6.95 27.82
C LEU A 180 2.48 -8.38 28.16
N LYS A 181 3.10 -8.59 29.34
CA LYS A 181 3.77 -9.85 29.69
C LYS A 181 2.87 -10.83 30.42
N THR A 182 1.80 -10.34 31.02
CA THR A 182 0.91 -11.12 31.89
C THR A 182 -0.56 -10.90 31.55
N ALA A 183 -1.39 -11.89 31.88
CA ALA A 183 -2.85 -11.75 31.75
C ALA A 183 -3.41 -10.60 32.62
N ALA A 184 -2.77 -10.28 33.74
CA ALA A 184 -3.16 -9.16 34.60
C ALA A 184 -2.95 -7.80 33.93
N GLU A 185 -2.01 -7.70 33.00
CA GLU A 185 -1.76 -6.53 32.14
C GLU A 185 -2.67 -6.53 30.88
N GLY A 186 -3.51 -7.55 30.69
CA GLY A 186 -4.31 -7.74 29.49
C GLY A 186 -3.56 -8.44 28.35
N GLY A 187 -2.39 -8.99 28.63
CA GLY A 187 -1.57 -9.71 27.65
C GLY A 187 -1.94 -11.18 27.48
N TRP A 188 -1.36 -11.79 26.47
CA TRP A 188 -1.53 -13.21 26.13
C TRP A 188 -0.23 -13.82 25.60
N PRO A 189 -0.09 -15.19 25.62
CA PRO A 189 1.07 -15.85 25.04
C PRO A 189 1.22 -15.53 23.55
N VAL A 190 2.44 -15.29 23.12
CA VAL A 190 2.78 -14.99 21.72
C VAL A 190 3.39 -16.22 21.04
N VAL A 191 3.23 -16.30 19.72
CA VAL A 191 3.75 -17.41 18.90
C VAL A 191 4.69 -16.88 17.81
N GLY A 192 5.50 -17.77 17.24
CA GLY A 192 6.41 -17.41 16.16
C GLY A 192 7.06 -18.63 15.52
N PRO A 193 7.97 -18.46 14.55
CA PRO A 193 8.71 -19.59 13.98
C PRO A 193 9.74 -20.20 14.95
N SER A 194 10.30 -19.41 15.85
CA SER A 194 11.39 -19.79 16.76
C SER A 194 11.23 -19.09 18.10
N PRO A 195 11.85 -19.60 19.20
CA PRO A 195 11.73 -19.03 20.54
C PRO A 195 12.64 -17.78 20.69
N LEU A 196 12.48 -16.82 19.78
CA LEU A 196 13.27 -15.60 19.73
C LEU A 196 12.34 -14.39 19.98
N PRO A 197 12.47 -13.68 21.12
CA PRO A 197 11.68 -12.49 21.39
C PRO A 197 11.97 -11.40 20.35
N PHE A 198 11.07 -10.43 20.22
CA PHE A 198 11.26 -9.32 19.28
C PHE A 198 12.36 -8.39 19.77
N ASP A 199 12.35 -8.04 21.05
CA ASP A 199 13.38 -7.21 21.70
C ASP A 199 13.77 -7.81 23.06
N THR A 200 14.87 -7.31 23.61
CA THR A 200 15.35 -7.71 24.93
C THR A 200 14.28 -7.47 26.00
N GLY A 201 13.89 -8.54 26.69
CA GLY A 201 12.90 -8.50 27.76
C GLY A 201 11.46 -8.62 27.28
N ASP A 202 11.19 -8.75 25.98
CA ASP A 202 9.89 -9.12 25.46
C ASP A 202 9.55 -10.60 25.76
N PRO A 203 8.27 -11.00 25.69
CA PRO A 203 7.87 -12.39 25.82
C PRO A 203 8.54 -13.28 24.77
N VAL A 204 9.05 -14.42 25.22
CA VAL A 204 9.59 -15.43 24.30
C VAL A 204 8.42 -16.13 23.61
N PRO A 205 8.35 -16.10 22.27
CA PRO A 205 7.25 -16.74 21.56
C PRO A 205 7.36 -18.27 21.64
N THR A 206 6.21 -18.93 21.71
CA THR A 206 6.11 -20.39 21.53
C THR A 206 6.31 -20.69 20.04
N PRO A 207 7.30 -21.52 19.66
CA PRO A 207 7.46 -21.95 18.28
C PRO A 207 6.24 -22.73 17.81
N LEU A 208 5.67 -22.38 16.67
CA LEU A 208 4.57 -23.12 16.07
C LEU A 208 5.05 -24.52 15.67
N SER A 209 4.34 -25.56 16.14
CA SER A 209 4.53 -26.94 15.66
C SER A 209 3.95 -27.08 14.24
N ALA A 210 4.19 -28.23 13.59
CA ALA A 210 3.57 -28.53 12.30
C ALA A 210 2.02 -28.53 12.38
N VAL A 211 1.46 -28.98 13.49
CA VAL A 211 0.01 -28.97 13.72
C VAL A 211 -0.51 -27.54 13.87
N ASP A 212 0.20 -26.69 14.63
CA ASP A 212 -0.17 -25.27 14.81
C ASP A 212 -0.09 -24.51 13.49
N ILE A 213 0.87 -24.85 12.60
CA ILE A 213 0.98 -24.27 11.26
C ILE A 213 -0.24 -24.61 10.42
N GLU A 214 -0.71 -25.87 10.43
CA GLU A 214 -1.93 -26.25 9.71
C GLU A 214 -3.17 -25.50 10.25
N GLN A 215 -3.31 -25.41 11.57
CA GLN A 215 -4.39 -24.66 12.20
C GLN A 215 -4.32 -23.15 11.84
N CYS A 216 -3.11 -22.62 11.77
CA CYS A 216 -2.90 -21.24 11.34
C CYS A 216 -3.34 -21.04 9.88
N ILE A 217 -3.01 -21.96 8.95
CA ILE A 217 -3.46 -21.92 7.55
C ILE A 217 -5.00 -21.95 7.47
N ASP A 218 -5.64 -22.83 8.24
CA ASP A 218 -7.10 -22.90 8.30
C ASP A 218 -7.74 -21.63 8.85
N ALA A 219 -7.09 -20.96 9.83
CA ALA A 219 -7.53 -19.68 10.36
C ALA A 219 -7.45 -18.56 9.31
N TRP A 220 -6.41 -18.54 8.47
CA TRP A 220 -6.30 -17.60 7.33
C TRP A 220 -7.43 -17.81 6.34
N GLU A 221 -7.73 -19.07 5.98
CA GLU A 221 -8.84 -19.38 5.08
C GLU A 221 -10.19 -18.96 5.66
N ALA A 222 -10.45 -19.28 6.92
CA ALA A 222 -11.70 -18.90 7.58
C ALA A 222 -11.88 -17.37 7.65
N ALA A 223 -10.82 -16.63 7.95
CA ALA A 223 -10.80 -15.17 7.94
C ALA A 223 -11.10 -14.60 6.54
N ALA A 224 -10.48 -15.14 5.50
CA ALA A 224 -10.74 -14.71 4.13
C ALA A 224 -12.19 -14.98 3.69
N ARG A 225 -12.77 -16.13 4.05
CA ARG A 225 -14.20 -16.43 3.79
C ARG A 225 -15.12 -15.42 4.45
N ARG A 226 -14.84 -15.03 5.71
CA ARG A 226 -15.61 -13.97 6.41
C ARG A 226 -15.45 -12.61 5.75
N ALA A 227 -14.25 -12.26 5.31
CA ALA A 227 -13.99 -11.01 4.59
C ALA A 227 -14.77 -10.95 3.25
N LEU A 228 -14.80 -12.06 2.51
CA LEU A 228 -15.60 -12.18 1.28
C LEU A 228 -17.10 -12.06 1.58
N THR A 229 -17.58 -12.67 2.66
CA THR A 229 -18.99 -12.56 3.11
C THR A 229 -19.34 -11.14 3.53
N ALA A 230 -18.40 -10.40 4.13
CA ALA A 230 -18.56 -8.99 4.46
C ALA A 230 -18.57 -8.06 3.23
N GLY A 231 -18.23 -8.58 2.03
CA GLY A 231 -18.35 -7.83 0.76
C GLY A 231 -17.07 -7.12 0.32
N PHE A 232 -15.91 -7.40 0.92
CA PHE A 232 -14.64 -6.85 0.46
C PHE A 232 -14.28 -7.35 -0.94
N LYS A 233 -13.72 -6.46 -1.76
CA LYS A 233 -13.30 -6.74 -3.15
C LYS A 233 -11.81 -7.03 -3.26
N VAL A 234 -11.02 -6.58 -2.30
CA VAL A 234 -9.59 -6.81 -2.18
C VAL A 234 -9.31 -7.50 -0.85
N ILE A 235 -8.71 -8.68 -0.91
CA ILE A 235 -8.15 -9.37 0.26
C ILE A 235 -6.64 -9.18 0.19
N GLU A 236 -6.05 -8.62 1.24
CA GLU A 236 -4.61 -8.48 1.35
C GLU A 236 -4.06 -9.35 2.48
N LEU A 237 -3.01 -10.11 2.19
CA LEU A 237 -2.29 -10.90 3.17
C LEU A 237 -1.12 -10.08 3.70
N HIS A 238 -1.07 -9.89 5.02
CA HIS A 238 0.01 -9.15 5.67
C HIS A 238 1.25 -10.04 5.88
N ALA A 239 2.26 -9.86 5.04
CA ALA A 239 3.54 -10.57 5.12
C ALA A 239 4.74 -9.62 5.33
N ALA A 240 4.52 -8.52 6.06
CA ALA A 240 5.49 -7.44 6.27
C ALA A 240 5.70 -7.12 7.75
N HIS A 241 6.55 -6.14 8.03
CA HIS A 241 6.71 -5.41 9.29
C HIS A 241 7.10 -6.25 10.50
N GLY A 242 7.70 -7.43 10.28
CA GLY A 242 8.09 -8.34 11.36
C GLY A 242 6.92 -9.06 12.02
N TYR A 243 5.74 -9.14 11.37
CA TYR A 243 4.61 -9.94 11.81
C TYR A 243 4.76 -11.42 11.37
N LEU A 244 3.84 -12.29 11.71
CA LEU A 244 4.04 -13.73 11.66
C LEU A 244 4.58 -14.24 10.31
N MET A 245 3.98 -13.84 9.19
CA MET A 245 4.46 -14.28 7.87
C MET A 245 5.87 -13.77 7.57
N HIS A 246 6.16 -12.52 7.91
CA HIS A 246 7.51 -11.96 7.77
C HIS A 246 8.52 -12.64 8.71
N GLN A 247 8.09 -13.05 9.92
CA GLN A 247 8.94 -13.80 10.85
C GLN A 247 9.38 -15.14 10.26
N PHE A 248 8.54 -15.80 9.47
CA PHE A 248 8.94 -17.01 8.75
C PHE A 248 9.90 -16.72 7.59
N LEU A 249 9.73 -15.62 6.88
CA LEU A 249 10.59 -15.21 5.75
C LEU A 249 12.01 -14.84 6.21
N SER A 250 12.12 -14.05 7.28
CA SER A 250 13.40 -13.50 7.73
C SER A 250 14.24 -14.52 8.49
N PRO A 251 15.52 -14.75 8.08
CA PRO A 251 16.42 -15.60 8.84
C PRO A 251 16.78 -15.04 10.22
N LEU A 252 16.56 -13.74 10.47
CA LEU A 252 16.78 -13.11 11.76
C LEU A 252 15.74 -13.54 12.82
N SER A 253 14.60 -14.05 12.41
CA SER A 253 13.52 -14.51 13.29
C SER A 253 13.17 -15.99 13.11
N ASN A 254 13.62 -16.62 12.04
CA ASN A 254 13.34 -18.01 11.73
C ASN A 254 14.63 -18.86 11.78
N HIS A 255 14.84 -19.53 12.90
CA HIS A 255 15.94 -20.47 13.13
C HIS A 255 15.47 -21.94 13.08
N ARG A 256 14.36 -22.22 12.40
CA ARG A 256 13.85 -23.58 12.25
C ARG A 256 14.77 -24.42 11.37
N THR A 257 14.78 -25.72 11.66
CA THR A 257 15.57 -26.73 10.90
C THR A 257 14.69 -27.71 10.16
N ASP A 258 13.35 -27.53 10.20
CA ASP A 258 12.37 -28.30 9.46
C ASP A 258 12.07 -27.67 8.09
N GLU A 259 11.02 -28.17 7.43
CA GLU A 259 10.59 -27.70 6.09
C GLU A 259 10.11 -26.24 6.04
N TYR A 260 10.00 -25.54 7.17
CA TYR A 260 9.61 -24.14 7.26
C TYR A 260 10.77 -23.20 7.62
N GLY A 261 12.02 -23.72 7.65
CA GLY A 261 13.20 -22.91 7.99
C GLY A 261 14.46 -23.32 7.24
N GLY A 262 15.55 -22.62 7.49
CA GLY A 262 16.85 -22.83 6.82
C GLY A 262 16.88 -22.18 5.45
N SER A 263 16.60 -22.90 4.35
CA SER A 263 16.70 -22.36 3.00
C SER A 263 15.64 -21.30 2.68
N PRO A 264 15.88 -20.39 1.73
CA PRO A 264 14.88 -19.40 1.30
C PRO A 264 13.54 -20.04 0.92
N GLU A 265 13.55 -21.16 0.20
CA GLU A 265 12.35 -21.88 -0.24
C GLU A 265 11.53 -22.36 0.96
N ASN A 266 12.21 -22.89 1.98
CA ASN A 266 11.55 -23.34 3.21
C ASN A 266 10.97 -22.16 4.00
N ARG A 267 11.68 -21.05 4.09
CA ARG A 267 11.18 -19.85 4.78
C ARG A 267 9.97 -19.22 4.08
N MET A 268 9.90 -19.31 2.75
CA MET A 268 8.75 -18.85 1.95
C MET A 268 7.54 -19.79 2.03
N ARG A 269 7.74 -21.05 2.42
CA ARG A 269 6.73 -22.13 2.33
C ARG A 269 5.41 -21.79 3.00
N LEU A 270 5.41 -21.25 4.23
CA LEU A 270 4.18 -20.91 4.93
C LEU A 270 3.37 -19.87 4.16
N LEU A 271 4.01 -18.79 3.75
CA LEU A 271 3.36 -17.71 2.99
C LEU A 271 2.79 -18.22 1.66
N LEU A 272 3.55 -19.03 0.92
CA LEU A 272 3.10 -19.59 -0.36
C LEU A 272 1.94 -20.59 -0.18
N ARG A 273 1.96 -21.40 0.87
CA ARG A 273 0.83 -22.31 1.20
C ARG A 273 -0.45 -21.52 1.51
N VAL A 274 -0.34 -20.49 2.34
CA VAL A 274 -1.48 -19.61 2.64
C VAL A 274 -1.95 -18.90 1.39
N ALA A 275 -1.05 -18.32 0.59
CA ALA A 275 -1.41 -17.64 -0.65
C ALA A 275 -2.15 -18.55 -1.64
N GLY A 276 -1.67 -19.77 -1.83
CA GLY A 276 -2.35 -20.79 -2.67
C GLY A 276 -3.75 -21.09 -2.15
N ARG A 277 -3.88 -21.37 -0.84
CA ARG A 277 -5.17 -21.67 -0.21
C ARG A 277 -6.17 -20.50 -0.32
N LEU A 278 -5.70 -19.27 -0.15
CA LEU A 278 -6.56 -18.09 -0.28
C LEU A 278 -6.97 -17.86 -1.75
N ARG A 279 -6.07 -18.07 -2.72
CA ARG A 279 -6.42 -17.89 -4.14
C ARG A 279 -7.49 -18.89 -4.60
N GLU A 280 -7.50 -20.11 -4.07
CA GLU A 280 -8.53 -21.10 -4.38
C GLU A 280 -9.94 -20.66 -3.96
N ILE A 281 -10.07 -19.96 -2.84
CA ILE A 281 -11.37 -19.55 -2.29
C ILE A 281 -11.79 -18.14 -2.69
N ILE A 282 -10.85 -17.25 -3.02
CA ILE A 282 -11.17 -15.90 -3.49
C ILE A 282 -11.73 -16.01 -4.92
N PRO A 283 -12.94 -15.51 -5.20
CA PRO A 283 -13.52 -15.53 -6.55
C PRO A 283 -12.57 -14.91 -7.59
N GLN A 284 -12.54 -15.50 -8.80
CA GLN A 284 -11.60 -15.09 -9.85
C GLN A 284 -11.74 -13.63 -10.28
N GLN A 285 -12.90 -13.03 -10.11
CA GLN A 285 -13.15 -11.61 -10.39
C GLN A 285 -12.67 -10.67 -9.28
N LEU A 286 -12.34 -11.17 -8.08
CA LEU A 286 -11.88 -10.35 -6.96
C LEU A 286 -10.35 -10.35 -6.83
N LEU A 287 -9.83 -9.34 -6.17
CA LEU A 287 -8.39 -9.07 -6.09
C LEU A 287 -7.77 -9.72 -4.86
N PHE A 288 -6.57 -10.22 -5.06
CA PHE A 288 -5.74 -10.76 -4.01
C PHE A 288 -4.37 -10.06 -4.01
N PHE A 289 -4.08 -9.33 -2.94
CA PHE A 289 -2.83 -8.61 -2.72
C PHE A 289 -2.01 -9.28 -1.63
N VAL A 290 -0.70 -9.05 -1.66
CA VAL A 290 0.21 -9.44 -0.58
C VAL A 290 1.09 -8.25 -0.23
N ARG A 291 1.10 -7.85 1.04
CA ARG A 291 2.01 -6.83 1.52
C ARG A 291 3.27 -7.47 2.06
N ILE A 292 4.43 -7.04 1.58
CA ILE A 292 5.74 -7.54 2.02
C ILE A 292 6.63 -6.42 2.55
N SER A 293 7.60 -6.77 3.39
CA SER A 293 8.79 -5.94 3.62
C SER A 293 9.87 -6.39 2.66
N ALA A 294 10.22 -5.55 1.69
CA ALA A 294 11.17 -5.88 0.63
C ALA A 294 12.60 -6.11 1.16
N THR A 295 12.93 -5.58 2.33
CA THR A 295 14.21 -5.77 3.03
C THR A 295 14.04 -5.58 4.52
N ASP A 296 14.85 -6.26 5.30
CA ASP A 296 14.92 -6.11 6.76
C ASP A 296 15.72 -4.88 7.20
N TRP A 297 16.50 -4.27 6.30
CA TRP A 297 17.49 -3.24 6.61
C TRP A 297 18.53 -3.70 7.65
N ALA A 298 18.86 -4.98 7.65
CA ALA A 298 19.80 -5.60 8.59
C ALA A 298 20.61 -6.68 7.86
N ASP A 299 21.91 -6.75 8.17
CA ASP A 299 22.81 -7.73 7.59
C ASP A 299 22.36 -9.16 7.92
N GLY A 300 22.44 -10.04 6.94
CA GLY A 300 22.00 -11.42 7.07
C GLY A 300 20.49 -11.62 7.19
N GLY A 301 19.69 -10.55 6.99
CA GLY A 301 18.23 -10.58 6.99
C GLY A 301 17.62 -10.93 5.63
N TRP A 302 16.32 -10.69 5.52
CA TRP A 302 15.57 -10.73 4.27
C TRP A 302 15.97 -9.53 3.39
N ASP A 303 16.12 -9.74 2.10
CA ASP A 303 16.59 -8.74 1.14
C ASP A 303 15.69 -8.63 -0.10
N ILE A 304 16.01 -7.69 -0.96
CA ILE A 304 15.24 -7.42 -2.17
C ILE A 304 15.39 -8.55 -3.21
N GLU A 305 16.51 -9.25 -3.27
CA GLU A 305 16.73 -10.40 -4.14
C GLU A 305 15.76 -11.53 -3.81
N GLN A 306 15.63 -11.87 -2.53
CA GLN A 306 14.65 -12.84 -2.03
C GLN A 306 13.22 -12.36 -2.26
N SER A 307 12.95 -11.07 -2.12
CA SER A 307 11.64 -10.46 -2.37
C SER A 307 11.20 -10.57 -3.83
N VAL A 308 12.12 -10.41 -4.79
CA VAL A 308 11.84 -10.63 -6.22
C VAL A 308 11.50 -12.09 -6.50
N ILE A 309 12.24 -13.04 -5.90
CA ILE A 309 11.95 -14.48 -6.05
C ILE A 309 10.55 -14.77 -5.47
N LEU A 310 10.27 -14.32 -4.25
CA LEU A 310 8.96 -14.48 -3.62
C LEU A 310 7.83 -13.89 -4.48
N ALA A 311 8.02 -12.72 -5.05
CA ALA A 311 7.03 -12.06 -5.89
C ALA A 311 6.71 -12.85 -7.17
N LYS A 312 7.71 -13.52 -7.76
CA LYS A 312 7.51 -14.45 -8.90
C LYS A 312 6.64 -15.65 -8.51
N GLU A 313 6.92 -16.27 -7.36
CA GLU A 313 6.12 -17.38 -6.83
C GLU A 313 4.69 -16.95 -6.50
N LEU A 314 4.51 -15.80 -5.85
CA LEU A 314 3.19 -15.25 -5.55
C LEU A 314 2.38 -14.92 -6.82
N LYS A 315 3.03 -14.38 -7.86
CA LYS A 315 2.42 -14.17 -9.18
C LYS A 315 1.95 -15.49 -9.79
N ALA A 316 2.78 -16.53 -9.74
CA ALA A 316 2.43 -17.86 -10.27
C ALA A 316 1.21 -18.47 -9.54
N LEU A 317 1.03 -18.16 -8.26
CA LEU A 317 -0.15 -18.53 -7.47
C LEU A 317 -1.37 -17.63 -7.74
N GLY A 318 -1.26 -16.59 -8.57
CA GLY A 318 -2.38 -15.73 -8.94
C GLY A 318 -2.61 -14.54 -8.00
N VAL A 319 -1.60 -14.10 -7.26
CA VAL A 319 -1.58 -12.80 -6.59
C VAL A 319 -1.57 -11.70 -7.65
N ASP A 320 -2.36 -10.66 -7.46
CA ASP A 320 -2.60 -9.62 -8.46
C ASP A 320 -1.67 -8.41 -8.29
N LEU A 321 -1.24 -8.13 -7.05
CA LEU A 321 -0.38 -7.00 -6.73
C LEU A 321 0.41 -7.24 -5.44
N ILE A 322 1.65 -6.75 -5.41
CA ILE A 322 2.47 -6.66 -4.20
C ILE A 322 2.45 -5.23 -3.65
N ASP A 323 1.94 -5.03 -2.43
CA ASP A 323 2.09 -3.79 -1.67
C ASP A 323 3.48 -3.79 -1.00
N VAL A 324 4.36 -2.90 -1.46
CA VAL A 324 5.79 -2.96 -1.16
C VAL A 324 6.16 -1.99 -0.04
N SER A 325 6.43 -2.55 1.13
CA SER A 325 6.97 -1.85 2.31
C SER A 325 8.39 -2.33 2.63
N SER A 326 8.90 -2.03 3.83
CA SER A 326 10.21 -2.49 4.27
C SER A 326 10.37 -2.47 5.79
N GLY A 327 11.33 -3.25 6.31
CA GLY A 327 11.70 -3.27 7.71
C GLY A 327 10.71 -3.96 8.65
N GLY A 328 10.99 -3.88 9.94
CA GLY A 328 10.12 -4.31 11.03
C GLY A 328 10.47 -5.61 11.76
N PRO A 329 11.39 -6.50 11.28
CA PRO A 329 11.67 -7.75 11.99
C PRO A 329 12.64 -7.57 13.17
N THR A 330 13.40 -6.49 13.22
CA THR A 330 14.36 -6.20 14.29
C THR A 330 14.24 -4.76 14.78
N PRO A 331 14.35 -4.50 16.09
CA PRO A 331 14.23 -3.15 16.65
C PRO A 331 15.41 -2.25 16.30
N GLY A 332 16.58 -2.81 15.98
CA GLY A 332 17.82 -2.07 15.71
C GLY A 332 18.06 -1.66 14.27
N ALA A 333 17.14 -1.94 13.35
CA ALA A 333 17.33 -1.65 11.93
C ALA A 333 17.45 -0.14 11.66
N LYS A 334 18.52 0.26 10.97
CA LYS A 334 18.74 1.65 10.54
C LYS A 334 18.10 1.87 9.17
N ILE A 335 16.86 2.37 9.17
CA ILE A 335 16.11 2.63 7.94
C ILE A 335 16.44 4.04 7.44
N PRO A 336 16.95 4.22 6.20
CA PRO A 336 17.24 5.53 5.62
C PRO A 336 15.94 6.21 5.17
N VAL A 337 15.16 6.68 6.14
CA VAL A 337 13.83 7.27 5.89
C VAL A 337 13.97 8.58 5.14
N SER A 338 13.41 8.62 3.92
CA SER A 338 13.34 9.79 3.05
C SER A 338 12.10 9.71 2.16
N ARG A 339 11.76 10.78 1.46
CA ARG A 339 10.65 10.78 0.50
C ARG A 339 10.84 9.65 -0.52
N GLY A 340 9.88 8.74 -0.59
CA GLY A 340 9.88 7.64 -1.56
C GLY A 340 10.90 6.54 -1.32
N TYR A 341 11.49 6.42 -0.11
CA TYR A 341 12.57 5.48 0.18
C TYR A 341 12.25 4.00 -0.13
N GLN A 342 10.99 3.63 -0.28
CA GLN A 342 10.57 2.26 -0.64
C GLN A 342 10.22 2.11 -2.12
N ILE A 343 10.08 3.21 -2.88
CA ILE A 343 9.71 3.17 -4.30
C ILE A 343 10.71 2.39 -5.18
N PRO A 344 12.03 2.48 -4.95
CA PRO A 344 12.97 1.66 -5.72
C PRO A 344 12.73 0.16 -5.59
N PHE A 345 12.24 -0.32 -4.44
CA PHE A 345 11.89 -1.73 -4.26
C PHE A 345 10.62 -2.11 -5.03
N ALA A 346 9.60 -1.24 -5.00
CA ALA A 346 8.37 -1.46 -5.77
C ALA A 346 8.69 -1.56 -7.27
N ARG A 347 9.49 -0.63 -7.80
CA ARG A 347 9.96 -0.66 -9.18
C ARG A 347 10.70 -1.94 -9.51
N ARG A 348 11.69 -2.34 -8.69
CA ARG A 348 12.49 -3.52 -8.94
C ARG A 348 11.64 -4.80 -8.96
N ILE A 349 10.73 -4.98 -8.00
CA ILE A 349 9.80 -6.12 -7.97
C ILE A 349 8.90 -6.11 -9.21
N ARG A 350 8.38 -4.94 -9.59
CA ARG A 350 7.55 -4.78 -10.78
C ARG A 350 8.29 -5.20 -12.07
N ASP A 351 9.49 -4.70 -12.24
CA ASP A 351 10.29 -4.94 -13.46
C ASP A 351 10.81 -6.38 -13.54
N GLU A 352 11.33 -6.94 -12.43
CA GLU A 352 11.98 -8.25 -12.44
C GLU A 352 11.03 -9.43 -12.19
N ALA A 353 9.95 -9.25 -11.42
CA ALA A 353 8.95 -10.30 -11.25
C ALA A 353 7.77 -10.18 -12.23
N GLY A 354 7.62 -9.02 -12.87
CA GLY A 354 6.56 -8.77 -13.84
C GLY A 354 5.17 -8.82 -13.20
N ILE A 355 5.06 -8.46 -11.93
CA ILE A 355 3.81 -8.35 -11.18
C ILE A 355 3.55 -6.88 -10.87
N ARG A 356 2.28 -6.48 -10.78
CA ARG A 356 1.94 -5.11 -10.40
C ARG A 356 2.37 -4.82 -8.96
N THR A 357 2.71 -3.55 -8.71
CA THR A 357 3.16 -3.12 -7.38
C THR A 357 2.42 -1.88 -6.90
N GLY A 358 2.29 -1.80 -5.58
CA GLY A 358 1.92 -0.60 -4.87
C GLY A 358 3.14 -0.02 -4.15
N GLY A 359 3.35 1.27 -4.30
CA GLY A 359 4.46 1.98 -3.66
C GLY A 359 3.98 2.82 -2.47
N VAL A 360 4.74 2.80 -1.37
CA VAL A 360 4.49 3.59 -0.17
C VAL A 360 5.80 4.18 0.37
N GLY A 361 5.75 5.29 1.09
CA GLY A 361 6.93 5.83 1.78
C GLY A 361 7.03 7.35 1.73
N LEU A 362 6.48 8.05 2.72
CA LEU A 362 6.51 9.53 2.84
C LEU A 362 6.08 10.26 1.57
N ILE A 363 5.06 9.75 0.89
CA ILE A 363 4.44 10.38 -0.27
C ILE A 363 3.35 11.31 0.25
N THR A 364 3.52 12.62 0.04
CA THR A 364 2.60 13.67 0.50
C THR A 364 2.21 14.64 -0.61
N ASP A 365 3.04 14.77 -1.64
CA ASP A 365 2.88 15.69 -2.77
C ASP A 365 2.19 14.96 -3.94
N PRO A 366 1.06 15.48 -4.46
CA PRO A 366 0.36 14.90 -5.61
C PRO A 366 1.23 14.74 -6.87
N ARG A 367 2.12 15.71 -7.17
CA ARG A 367 3.01 15.61 -8.33
C ARG A 367 3.96 14.43 -8.24
N TYR A 368 4.50 14.20 -7.03
CA TYR A 368 5.38 13.06 -6.84
C TYR A 368 4.62 11.73 -6.88
N ALA A 369 3.40 11.71 -6.35
CA ALA A 369 2.54 10.53 -6.45
C ALA A 369 2.23 10.20 -7.93
N ASP A 370 1.97 11.23 -8.72
CA ASP A 370 1.76 11.10 -10.17
C ASP A 370 3.03 10.65 -10.91
N GLU A 371 4.19 11.24 -10.61
CA GLU A 371 5.48 10.83 -11.16
C GLU A 371 5.78 9.33 -10.94
N ILE A 372 5.44 8.79 -9.76
CA ILE A 372 5.61 7.35 -9.48
C ILE A 372 4.80 6.49 -10.46
N VAL A 373 3.59 6.89 -10.78
CA VAL A 373 2.70 6.15 -11.68
C VAL A 373 3.11 6.35 -13.15
N THR A 374 3.25 7.59 -13.58
CA THR A 374 3.57 7.95 -14.98
C THR A 374 4.92 7.41 -15.42
N SER A 375 5.92 7.41 -14.53
CA SER A 375 7.24 6.81 -14.80
C SER A 375 7.30 5.28 -14.63
N GLY A 376 6.16 4.64 -14.29
CA GLY A 376 6.07 3.19 -14.15
C GLY A 376 6.83 2.62 -12.95
N GLN A 377 7.11 3.42 -11.92
CA GLN A 377 7.79 2.94 -10.70
C GLN A 377 6.88 2.06 -9.83
N ALA A 378 5.57 2.34 -9.86
CA ALA A 378 4.54 1.49 -9.25
C ALA A 378 3.21 1.66 -10.01
N ASP A 379 2.28 0.73 -9.83
CA ASP A 379 0.96 0.77 -10.45
C ASP A 379 -0.09 1.47 -9.55
N LEU A 380 0.13 1.47 -8.23
CA LEU A 380 -0.66 2.17 -7.22
C LEU A 380 0.26 2.96 -6.26
N VAL A 381 -0.26 4.05 -5.73
CA VAL A 381 0.38 4.82 -4.65
C VAL A 381 -0.42 4.61 -3.36
N PHE A 382 0.22 4.02 -2.36
CA PHE A 382 -0.35 3.84 -1.04
C PHE A 382 0.02 5.01 -0.12
N LEU A 383 -1.00 5.67 0.41
CA LEU A 383 -0.85 6.78 1.35
C LEU A 383 -1.20 6.32 2.76
N GLY A 384 -0.26 6.47 3.68
CA GLY A 384 -0.46 6.17 5.10
C GLY A 384 -0.83 7.41 5.91
N ARG A 385 0.11 7.88 6.73
CA ARG A 385 -0.07 9.01 7.67
C ARG A 385 -0.60 10.28 7.00
N GLU A 386 -0.32 10.49 5.72
CA GLU A 386 -0.88 11.62 4.97
C GLU A 386 -2.41 11.59 4.97
N LEU A 387 -3.02 10.42 4.71
CA LEU A 387 -4.48 10.27 4.77
C LEU A 387 -5.05 10.32 6.21
N LEU A 388 -4.21 10.18 7.25
CA LEU A 388 -4.65 10.45 8.62
C LEU A 388 -4.83 11.95 8.86
N ARG A 389 -3.89 12.75 8.33
CA ARG A 389 -3.92 14.23 8.44
C ARG A 389 -4.93 14.87 7.49
N GLU A 390 -5.02 14.34 6.26
CA GLU A 390 -5.82 14.91 5.18
C GLU A 390 -6.72 13.86 4.51
N PRO A 391 -7.93 13.64 5.06
CA PRO A 391 -8.88 12.67 4.49
C PRO A 391 -9.33 12.96 3.06
N TYR A 392 -9.29 14.22 2.63
CA TYR A 392 -9.69 14.70 1.32
C TYR A 392 -8.50 14.90 0.36
N TRP A 393 -7.37 14.29 0.64
CA TRP A 393 -6.15 14.44 -0.16
C TRP A 393 -6.37 14.09 -1.64
N ALA A 394 -7.13 13.04 -1.96
CA ALA A 394 -7.35 12.63 -3.35
C ALA A 394 -8.14 13.65 -4.16
N VAL A 395 -9.19 14.25 -3.59
CA VAL A 395 -9.94 15.35 -4.23
C VAL A 395 -9.07 16.60 -4.39
N LYS A 396 -8.20 16.89 -3.41
CA LYS A 396 -7.24 18.01 -3.52
C LYS A 396 -6.19 17.73 -4.58
N ALA A 397 -5.73 16.49 -4.73
CA ALA A 397 -4.80 16.09 -5.79
C ALA A 397 -5.42 16.31 -7.18
N GLN A 398 -6.69 15.91 -7.39
CA GLN A 398 -7.40 16.20 -8.64
C GLN A 398 -7.40 17.70 -8.96
N HIS A 399 -7.78 18.53 -7.99
CA HIS A 399 -7.77 19.99 -8.18
C HIS A 399 -6.37 20.54 -8.47
N PHE A 400 -5.35 20.00 -7.82
CA PHE A 400 -3.96 20.42 -8.01
C PHE A 400 -3.39 20.04 -9.40
N MET A 401 -3.89 18.94 -9.97
CA MET A 401 -3.53 18.43 -11.30
C MET A 401 -4.41 19.06 -12.41
N GLU A 402 -5.16 20.12 -12.08
CA GLU A 402 -6.07 20.83 -12.99
C GLU A 402 -7.24 19.99 -13.53
N GLU A 403 -7.52 18.86 -12.88
CA GLU A 403 -8.70 18.04 -13.16
C GLU A 403 -9.93 18.59 -12.42
N GLU A 404 -11.14 18.34 -12.95
CA GLU A 404 -12.37 18.69 -12.25
C GLU A 404 -12.55 17.72 -11.05
N PRO A 405 -12.45 18.23 -9.79
CA PRO A 405 -12.50 17.35 -8.64
C PRO A 405 -13.86 16.67 -8.49
N ALA A 406 -13.84 15.35 -8.32
CA ALA A 406 -15.04 14.54 -8.12
C ALA A 406 -15.57 14.67 -6.67
N TRP A 407 -16.01 15.87 -6.30
CA TRP A 407 -16.64 16.09 -5.02
C TRP A 407 -17.96 15.34 -4.88
N PRO A 408 -18.31 14.85 -3.68
CA PRO A 408 -19.64 14.34 -3.43
C PRO A 408 -20.72 15.33 -3.86
N ILE A 409 -21.80 14.85 -4.46
CA ILE A 409 -22.88 15.70 -4.99
C ILE A 409 -23.43 16.65 -3.89
N GLN A 410 -23.40 16.22 -2.63
CA GLN A 410 -23.82 16.99 -1.47
C GLN A 410 -22.94 18.23 -1.23
N TYR A 411 -21.68 18.23 -1.68
CA TYR A 411 -20.73 19.34 -1.55
C TYR A 411 -20.66 20.21 -2.80
N GLY A 412 -21.21 19.76 -3.92
CA GLY A 412 -21.07 20.39 -5.24
C GLY A 412 -21.52 21.86 -5.28
N TYR A 413 -22.55 22.22 -4.53
CA TYR A 413 -23.03 23.62 -4.48
C TYR A 413 -22.02 24.58 -3.82
N ALA A 414 -21.18 24.07 -2.91
CA ALA A 414 -20.18 24.86 -2.22
C ALA A 414 -18.90 25.03 -3.06
N VAL A 415 -18.57 24.03 -3.88
CA VAL A 415 -17.34 24.00 -4.68
C VAL A 415 -17.47 24.81 -5.96
N LYS A 416 -18.59 24.72 -6.68
CA LYS A 416 -18.84 25.42 -7.95
C LYS A 416 -18.90 26.95 -7.84
N ARG A 417 -19.03 27.52 -6.63
CA ARG A 417 -19.12 28.97 -6.40
C ARG A 417 -17.77 29.68 -6.19
N ARG A 418 -16.65 28.98 -6.13
CA ARG A 418 -15.32 29.58 -5.94
C ARG A 418 -14.62 30.00 -7.25
N ALA A 419 -15.20 29.67 -8.40
CA ALA A 419 -14.73 30.11 -9.72
C ALA A 419 -15.39 31.46 -10.09
N LYS A 420 -15.07 32.52 -9.32
CA LYS A 420 -15.30 33.91 -9.72
C LYS A 420 -14.07 34.74 -9.36
#